data_6ce99774a038a3a9aebfed919ef7d265
#
_entry.id   6ce99774a038a3a9aebfed919ef7d265
#
_cell.length_a   1.000
_cell.length_b   1.000
_cell.length_c   1.000
_cell.angle_alpha   90.00
_cell.angle_beta   90.00
_cell.angle_gamma   90.00
#
_symmetry.space_group_name_H-M   'P 1'
#
loop_
_entity.id
_entity.type
_entity.pdbx_description
1 polymer ?
#
loop_
_entity_poly.entity_id
_entity_poly.type
_entity_poly.pdbx_seq_one_letter_code
_entity_poly.pdbx_strand_id
1 'polypeptide(L)'
;MAGMPRTARASVGGICYHVLNRGNGRAKVFRKSGDYAAFVDLVAAANERLAMRVLGYVLLPNHFHLVLWPHRDGDLSRWMQWLMTSHVRRYHQHYHSSGHVWQGRFKAFPIEQDAHLISVLRYVERNPLRADLVERAEDWPWSSLAWRAGFGKRVHGKRPSEEPRSGKRPALLAKWPVACPRDWIERVNAPQTPAEVLAVRHSIDRGAPYGDKSWSAQTAVELGLESALRPRGRPKKTEK
;
A
#
# COMPACT_ATOMS: atom_id res chain seq x y z
N MET A 1 -34.16 9.80 -6.65
CA MET A 1 -33.40 8.90 -5.76
C MET A 1 -32.15 9.64 -5.31
N ALA A 2 -32.09 10.08 -4.05
CA ALA A 2 -30.91 10.71 -3.50
C ALA A 2 -29.83 9.63 -3.35
N GLY A 3 -28.76 9.74 -4.16
CA GLY A 3 -27.61 8.87 -4.01
C GLY A 3 -27.05 8.99 -2.61
N MET A 4 -26.84 7.85 -1.92
CA MET A 4 -26.18 7.84 -0.62
C MET A 4 -24.86 8.62 -0.73
N PRO A 5 -24.61 9.60 0.15
CA PRO A 5 -23.37 10.37 0.13
C PRO A 5 -22.22 9.38 0.31
N ARG A 6 -21.24 9.47 -0.60
CA ARG A 6 -20.02 8.65 -0.49
C ARG A 6 -19.31 9.02 0.80
N THR A 7 -19.14 8.07 1.69
CA THR A 7 -18.38 8.26 2.93
C THR A 7 -17.02 8.89 2.60
N ALA A 8 -16.72 10.00 3.25
CA ALA A 8 -15.41 10.62 3.19
C ALA A 8 -14.38 9.57 3.68
N ARG A 9 -13.20 9.51 3.03
CA ARG A 9 -12.14 8.65 3.54
C ARG A 9 -11.51 9.29 4.74
N ALA A 10 -11.20 8.47 5.73
CA ALA A 10 -10.28 8.85 6.77
C ALA A 10 -8.97 9.31 6.13
N SER A 11 -8.56 10.53 6.42
CA SER A 11 -7.32 11.14 5.90
C SER A 11 -6.74 12.08 6.96
N VAL A 12 -6.72 11.59 8.20
CA VAL A 12 -6.19 12.32 9.36
C VAL A 12 -4.68 12.21 9.37
N GLY A 13 -3.99 13.31 9.65
CA GLY A 13 -2.55 13.35 9.81
C GLY A 13 -2.07 12.60 11.04
N GLY A 14 -0.81 12.19 11.06
CA GLY A 14 -0.22 11.50 12.22
C GLY A 14 -0.58 10.03 12.38
N ILE A 15 -1.53 9.49 11.59
CA ILE A 15 -1.92 8.07 11.58
C ILE A 15 -1.28 7.38 10.39
N CYS A 16 -0.77 6.16 10.58
CA CYS A 16 -0.28 5.32 9.49
C CYS A 16 -1.45 4.67 8.73
N TYR A 17 -1.33 4.58 7.41
CA TYR A 17 -2.34 3.96 6.56
C TYR A 17 -1.71 2.91 5.64
N HIS A 18 -2.36 1.77 5.53
CA HIS A 18 -2.15 0.88 4.39
C HIS A 18 -3.06 1.33 3.24
N VAL A 19 -2.46 1.53 2.07
CA VAL A 19 -3.15 2.02 0.86
C VAL A 19 -2.92 1.03 -0.26
N LEU A 20 -3.96 0.72 -1.02
CA LEU A 20 -3.87 -0.18 -2.16
C LEU A 20 -4.85 0.20 -3.27
N ASN A 21 -4.51 -0.19 -4.49
CA ASN A 21 -5.45 -0.23 -5.60
C ASN A 21 -5.10 -1.40 -6.53
N ARG A 22 -6.09 -1.87 -7.28
CA ARG A 22 -5.94 -3.00 -8.20
C ARG A 22 -6.43 -2.59 -9.59
N GLY A 23 -5.80 -3.16 -10.61
CA GLY A 23 -6.20 -2.97 -12.01
C GLY A 23 -7.65 -3.38 -12.26
N ASN A 24 -8.33 -2.63 -13.12
CA ASN A 24 -9.70 -2.91 -13.50
C ASN A 24 -9.82 -4.32 -14.09
N GLY A 25 -10.86 -5.07 -13.70
CA GLY A 25 -10.99 -6.47 -14.06
C GLY A 25 -9.82 -7.38 -13.64
N ARG A 26 -9.01 -6.97 -12.66
CA ARG A 26 -7.74 -7.62 -12.25
C ARG A 26 -6.67 -7.63 -13.34
N ALA A 27 -6.81 -6.80 -14.37
CA ALA A 27 -5.85 -6.70 -15.46
C ALA A 27 -4.46 -6.28 -14.97
N LYS A 28 -3.42 -6.73 -15.67
CA LYS A 28 -2.04 -6.28 -15.43
C LYS A 28 -1.92 -4.80 -15.79
N VAL A 29 -1.49 -3.99 -14.84
CA VAL A 29 -1.22 -2.56 -14.97
C VAL A 29 0.25 -2.31 -15.24
N PHE A 30 1.11 -3.07 -14.60
CA PHE A 30 2.57 -3.03 -14.82
C PHE A 30 2.95 -4.23 -15.70
N ARG A 31 3.27 -3.97 -16.98
CA ARG A 31 3.51 -5.00 -17.99
C ARG A 31 5.00 -5.24 -18.24
N LYS A 32 5.83 -4.23 -17.99
CA LYS A 32 7.28 -4.21 -18.19
C LYS A 32 7.96 -3.36 -17.12
N SER A 33 9.25 -3.54 -16.92
CA SER A 33 10.04 -2.84 -15.88
C SER A 33 9.90 -1.33 -15.95
N GLY A 34 9.79 -0.75 -17.15
CA GLY A 34 9.57 0.69 -17.32
C GLY A 34 8.25 1.21 -16.74
N ASP A 35 7.21 0.37 -16.60
CA ASP A 35 5.94 0.76 -15.98
C ASP A 35 6.09 0.89 -14.47
N TYR A 36 6.80 -0.07 -13.86
CA TYR A 36 7.10 -0.03 -12.42
C TYR A 36 8.01 1.16 -12.09
N ALA A 37 9.08 1.35 -12.86
CA ALA A 37 10.00 2.47 -12.68
C ALA A 37 9.25 3.80 -12.72
N ALA A 38 8.41 3.99 -13.72
CA ALA A 38 7.62 5.19 -13.86
C ALA A 38 6.61 5.42 -12.73
N PHE A 39 6.05 4.36 -12.14
CA PHE A 39 5.20 4.53 -10.96
C PHE A 39 6.02 4.96 -9.74
N VAL A 40 7.23 4.42 -9.54
CA VAL A 40 8.16 4.85 -8.49
C VAL A 40 8.56 6.31 -8.67
N ASP A 41 8.86 6.74 -9.91
CA ASP A 41 9.16 8.14 -10.23
C ASP A 41 7.97 9.06 -9.90
N LEU A 42 6.74 8.62 -10.19
CA LEU A 42 5.54 9.36 -9.81
C LEU A 42 5.33 9.43 -8.29
N VAL A 43 5.69 8.40 -7.53
CA VAL A 43 5.68 8.46 -6.06
C VAL A 43 6.68 9.49 -5.55
N ALA A 44 7.87 9.56 -6.13
CA ALA A 44 8.87 10.58 -5.80
C ALA A 44 8.36 11.99 -6.13
N ALA A 45 7.83 12.19 -7.33
CA ALA A 45 7.26 13.47 -7.75
C ALA A 45 6.04 13.89 -6.89
N ALA A 46 5.22 12.95 -6.44
CA ALA A 46 4.15 13.23 -5.48
C ALA A 46 4.69 13.74 -4.14
N ASN A 47 5.82 13.18 -3.67
CA ASN A 47 6.50 13.63 -2.45
C ASN A 47 7.12 15.03 -2.57
N GLU A 48 7.64 15.38 -3.73
CA GLU A 48 8.13 16.75 -4.00
C GLU A 48 7.00 17.79 -3.95
N ARG A 49 5.79 17.42 -4.37
CA ARG A 49 4.62 18.30 -4.36
C ARG A 49 3.96 18.41 -2.99
N LEU A 50 3.88 17.31 -2.27
CA LEU A 50 3.25 17.21 -0.97
C LEU A 50 3.99 16.15 -0.15
N ALA A 51 4.72 16.60 0.88
CA ALA A 51 5.51 15.70 1.70
C ALA A 51 4.66 14.58 2.31
N MET A 52 5.09 13.33 2.09
CA MET A 52 4.47 12.12 2.60
C MET A 52 5.55 11.17 3.12
N ARG A 53 5.39 10.64 4.32
CA ARG A 53 6.29 9.60 4.83
C ARG A 53 5.87 8.25 4.26
N VAL A 54 6.64 7.74 3.30
CA VAL A 54 6.47 6.40 2.73
C VAL A 54 7.24 5.41 3.60
N LEU A 55 6.53 4.56 4.33
CA LEU A 55 7.13 3.59 5.26
C LEU A 55 7.49 2.27 4.59
N GLY A 56 6.76 1.88 3.56
CA GLY A 56 6.99 0.68 2.78
C GLY A 56 6.09 0.62 1.56
N TYR A 57 6.48 -0.17 0.57
CA TYR A 57 5.68 -0.39 -0.63
C TYR A 57 6.01 -1.69 -1.34
N VAL A 58 5.09 -2.12 -2.17
CA VAL A 58 5.30 -3.14 -3.19
C VAL A 58 4.41 -2.88 -4.40
N LEU A 59 4.98 -3.02 -5.59
CA LEU A 59 4.27 -2.98 -6.85
C LEU A 59 4.22 -4.39 -7.43
N LEU A 60 3.03 -4.89 -7.70
CA LEU A 60 2.78 -6.22 -8.29
C LEU A 60 2.14 -6.05 -9.67
N PRO A 61 2.16 -7.03 -10.56
CA PRO A 61 1.73 -6.83 -11.95
C PRO A 61 0.36 -6.16 -12.11
N ASN A 62 -0.58 -6.39 -11.20
CA ASN A 62 -1.94 -5.87 -11.31
C ASN A 62 -2.43 -5.05 -10.11
N HIS A 63 -1.59 -4.78 -9.13
CA HIS A 63 -1.94 -3.97 -7.96
C HIS A 63 -0.69 -3.45 -7.26
N PHE A 64 -0.90 -2.48 -6.37
CA PHE A 64 0.15 -1.99 -5.49
C PHE A 64 -0.33 -1.93 -4.03
N HIS A 65 0.61 -1.96 -3.11
CA HIS A 65 0.43 -1.63 -1.71
C HIS A 65 1.43 -0.56 -1.31
N LEU A 66 0.97 0.44 -0.56
CA LEU A 66 1.79 1.48 0.05
C LEU A 66 1.45 1.55 1.54
N VAL A 67 2.45 1.75 2.39
CA VAL A 67 2.25 2.12 3.79
C VAL A 67 2.70 3.57 3.95
N LEU A 68 1.74 4.45 4.23
CA LEU A 68 1.90 5.90 4.21
C LEU A 68 1.60 6.49 5.58
N TRP A 69 2.33 7.55 5.94
CA TRP A 69 2.13 8.28 7.17
C TRP A 69 2.04 9.79 6.88
N PRO A 70 0.84 10.32 6.65
CA PRO A 70 0.62 11.72 6.32
C PRO A 70 0.97 12.65 7.48
N HIS A 71 1.39 13.89 7.15
CA HIS A 71 1.72 14.90 8.15
C HIS A 71 0.48 15.61 8.68
N ARG A 72 -0.48 15.94 7.79
CA ARG A 72 -1.67 16.75 8.12
C ARG A 72 -2.93 16.08 7.58
N ASP A 73 -4.05 16.54 8.11
CA ASP A 73 -5.37 16.13 7.63
C ASP A 73 -5.53 16.45 6.14
N GLY A 74 -6.13 15.50 5.42
CA GLY A 74 -6.34 15.61 3.97
C GLY A 74 -5.12 15.30 3.11
N ASP A 75 -3.89 15.24 3.65
CA ASP A 75 -2.68 14.99 2.87
C ASP A 75 -2.75 13.66 2.12
N LEU A 76 -3.19 12.59 2.78
CA LEU A 76 -3.33 11.27 2.15
C LEU A 76 -4.22 11.34 0.91
N SER A 77 -5.37 11.98 1.01
CA SER A 77 -6.33 12.07 -0.10
C SER A 77 -5.77 12.89 -1.26
N ARG A 78 -5.15 14.04 -0.99
CA ARG A 78 -4.55 14.95 -2.00
C ARG A 78 -3.38 14.27 -2.71
N TRP A 79 -2.49 13.64 -1.93
CA TRP A 79 -1.31 12.95 -2.44
C TRP A 79 -1.71 11.78 -3.35
N MET A 80 -2.62 10.93 -2.88
CA MET A 80 -3.10 9.78 -3.66
C MET A 80 -3.91 10.21 -4.90
N GLN A 81 -4.69 11.28 -4.81
CA GLN A 81 -5.41 11.82 -5.97
C GLN A 81 -4.44 12.23 -7.07
N TRP A 82 -3.39 12.97 -6.71
CA TRP A 82 -2.38 13.39 -7.68
C TRP A 82 -1.65 12.19 -8.29
N LEU A 83 -1.16 11.26 -7.46
CA LEU A 83 -0.45 10.06 -7.92
C LEU A 83 -1.30 9.24 -8.90
N MET A 84 -2.54 8.93 -8.52
CA MET A 84 -3.41 8.10 -9.34
C MET A 84 -3.80 8.76 -10.66
N THR A 85 -4.08 10.06 -10.64
CA THR A 85 -4.42 10.82 -11.85
C THR A 85 -3.22 10.90 -12.81
N SER A 86 -2.03 11.19 -12.28
CA SER A 86 -0.80 11.27 -13.07
C SER A 86 -0.44 9.92 -13.68
N HIS A 87 -0.61 8.83 -12.90
CA HIS A 87 -0.38 7.48 -13.41
C HIS A 87 -1.35 7.12 -14.56
N VAL A 88 -2.65 7.38 -14.38
CA VAL A 88 -3.66 7.08 -15.42
C VAL A 88 -3.38 7.86 -16.70
N ARG A 89 -3.07 9.15 -16.61
CA ARG A 89 -2.70 9.98 -17.77
C ARG A 89 -1.49 9.40 -18.51
N ARG A 90 -0.41 9.10 -17.76
CA ARG A 90 0.79 8.50 -18.32
C ARG A 90 0.51 7.14 -18.96
N TYR A 91 -0.27 6.29 -18.29
CA TYR A 91 -0.64 4.96 -18.80
C TYR A 91 -1.36 5.07 -20.15
N HIS A 92 -2.39 5.92 -20.24
CA HIS A 92 -3.14 6.10 -21.50
C HIS A 92 -2.29 6.71 -22.60
N GLN A 93 -1.45 7.69 -22.29
CA GLN A 93 -0.52 8.25 -23.26
C GLN A 93 0.46 7.20 -23.80
N HIS A 94 0.99 6.32 -22.90
CA HIS A 94 1.97 5.31 -23.27
C HIS A 94 1.35 4.13 -24.05
N TYR A 95 0.15 3.70 -23.67
CA TYR A 95 -0.51 2.53 -24.25
C TYR A 95 -1.58 2.89 -25.29
N HIS A 96 -1.74 4.17 -25.64
CA HIS A 96 -2.78 4.65 -26.57
C HIS A 96 -4.15 4.06 -26.23
N SER A 97 -4.55 4.10 -24.97
CA SER A 97 -5.74 3.46 -24.42
C SER A 97 -6.65 4.46 -23.72
N SER A 98 -7.84 4.05 -23.37
CA SER A 98 -8.83 4.85 -22.65
C SER A 98 -9.58 3.99 -21.63
N GLY A 99 -10.43 4.61 -20.79
CA GLY A 99 -11.26 3.94 -19.82
C GLY A 99 -10.60 3.81 -18.44
N HIS A 100 -11.06 2.85 -17.63
CA HIS A 100 -10.60 2.68 -16.26
C HIS A 100 -9.36 1.79 -16.17
N VAL A 101 -8.22 2.35 -15.76
CA VAL A 101 -7.00 1.57 -15.44
C VAL A 101 -7.16 0.84 -14.12
N TRP A 102 -7.74 1.49 -13.11
CA TRP A 102 -7.92 0.97 -11.76
C TRP A 102 -9.39 0.64 -11.47
N GLN A 103 -9.67 -0.29 -10.55
CA GLN A 103 -11.03 -0.72 -10.17
C GLN A 103 -11.89 0.40 -9.56
N GLY A 104 -11.33 1.58 -9.40
CA GLY A 104 -11.99 2.74 -8.83
C GLY A 104 -11.02 3.52 -7.95
N ARG A 105 -11.55 4.15 -6.91
CA ARG A 105 -10.71 4.86 -5.95
C ARG A 105 -9.86 3.88 -5.16
N PHE A 106 -8.64 4.28 -4.73
CA PHE A 106 -7.81 3.47 -3.83
C PHE A 106 -8.55 3.09 -2.55
N LYS A 107 -8.24 1.95 -1.97
CA LYS A 107 -8.65 1.56 -0.62
C LYS A 107 -7.59 2.01 0.38
N ALA A 108 -8.00 2.35 1.59
CA ALA A 108 -7.10 2.64 2.70
C ALA A 108 -7.72 2.18 4.02
N PHE A 109 -6.89 1.77 4.96
CA PHE A 109 -7.28 1.57 6.35
C PHE A 109 -6.17 2.07 7.30
N PRO A 110 -6.54 2.63 8.48
CA PRO A 110 -5.58 3.10 9.48
C PRO A 110 -4.93 1.93 10.20
N ILE A 111 -3.68 2.14 10.63
CA ILE A 111 -2.84 1.14 11.31
C ILE A 111 -2.33 1.74 12.63
N GLU A 112 -2.44 1.00 13.71
CA GLU A 112 -1.81 1.33 14.97
C GLU A 112 -0.28 1.30 14.86
N GLN A 113 0.40 2.28 15.47
CA GLN A 113 1.84 2.50 15.31
C GLN A 113 2.65 1.69 16.34
N ASP A 114 2.49 0.38 16.29
CA ASP A 114 3.12 -0.61 17.17
C ASP A 114 3.47 -1.89 16.40
N ALA A 115 3.33 -3.07 17.02
CA ALA A 115 3.52 -4.37 16.37
C ALA A 115 2.57 -4.61 15.18
N HIS A 116 1.41 -3.93 15.15
CA HIS A 116 0.48 -4.03 14.03
C HIS A 116 1.04 -3.39 12.77
N LEU A 117 1.75 -2.24 12.90
CA LEU A 117 2.46 -1.63 11.76
C LEU A 117 3.53 -2.57 11.20
N ILE A 118 4.29 -3.24 12.07
CA ILE A 118 5.29 -4.26 11.67
C ILE A 118 4.61 -5.39 10.90
N SER A 119 3.47 -5.88 11.38
CA SER A 119 2.70 -6.94 10.71
C SER A 119 2.21 -6.55 9.32
N VAL A 120 1.72 -5.31 9.15
CA VAL A 120 1.30 -4.79 7.84
C VAL A 120 2.49 -4.60 6.90
N LEU A 121 3.61 -4.05 7.38
CA LEU A 121 4.82 -3.88 6.56
C LEU A 121 5.34 -5.25 6.10
N ARG A 122 5.37 -6.25 6.99
CA ARG A 122 5.71 -7.63 6.64
C ARG A 122 4.76 -8.20 5.59
N TYR A 123 3.45 -8.00 5.77
CA TYR A 123 2.44 -8.40 4.79
C TYR A 123 2.70 -7.78 3.41
N VAL A 124 3.01 -6.48 3.36
CA VAL A 124 3.26 -5.73 2.13
C VAL A 124 4.53 -6.21 1.45
N GLU A 125 5.64 -6.27 2.18
CA GLU A 125 6.95 -6.61 1.61
C GLU A 125 7.08 -8.11 1.24
N ARG A 126 6.29 -8.99 1.88
CA ARG A 126 6.21 -10.43 1.53
C ARG A 126 5.30 -10.73 0.33
N ASN A 127 4.53 -9.76 -0.18
CA ASN A 127 3.56 -10.02 -1.24
C ASN A 127 4.15 -10.70 -2.49
N PRO A 128 5.34 -10.32 -3.01
CA PRO A 128 5.92 -10.96 -4.19
C PRO A 128 6.20 -12.45 -3.96
N LEU A 129 6.71 -12.81 -2.78
CA LEU A 129 6.96 -14.20 -2.39
C LEU A 129 5.64 -14.99 -2.27
N ARG A 130 4.57 -14.37 -1.70
CA ARG A 130 3.25 -14.99 -1.61
C ARG A 130 2.57 -15.15 -2.97
N ALA A 131 2.95 -14.35 -3.95
CA ALA A 131 2.44 -14.40 -5.33
C ALA A 131 3.32 -15.25 -6.25
N ASP A 132 4.27 -16.01 -5.71
CA ASP A 132 5.20 -16.89 -6.42
C ASP A 132 5.95 -16.19 -7.56
N LEU A 133 6.27 -14.88 -7.36
CA LEU A 133 7.02 -14.08 -8.33
C LEU A 133 8.53 -14.16 -8.11
N VAL A 134 8.96 -14.52 -6.91
CA VAL A 134 10.36 -14.64 -6.48
C VAL A 134 10.48 -15.71 -5.40
N GLU A 135 11.67 -16.28 -5.23
CA GLU A 135 11.98 -17.24 -4.16
C GLU A 135 12.28 -16.56 -2.83
N ARG A 136 12.81 -15.32 -2.87
CA ARG A 136 13.08 -14.47 -1.72
C ARG A 136 12.47 -13.08 -1.94
N ALA A 137 11.84 -12.53 -0.91
CA ALA A 137 11.07 -11.29 -1.04
C ALA A 137 11.94 -10.08 -1.43
N GLU A 138 13.19 -10.03 -1.00
CA GLU A 138 14.17 -8.99 -1.37
C GLU A 138 14.61 -9.05 -2.85
N ASP A 139 14.40 -10.16 -3.53
CA ASP A 139 14.74 -10.30 -4.96
C ASP A 139 13.72 -9.61 -5.87
N TRP A 140 12.58 -9.15 -5.31
CA TRP A 140 11.61 -8.37 -6.06
C TRP A 140 11.99 -6.89 -6.11
N PRO A 141 12.49 -6.39 -7.26
CA PRO A 141 13.09 -5.05 -7.35
C PRO A 141 12.10 -3.90 -7.11
N TRP A 142 10.81 -4.17 -7.20
CA TRP A 142 9.74 -3.18 -7.09
C TRP A 142 9.08 -3.17 -5.70
N SER A 143 9.89 -3.41 -4.68
CA SER A 143 9.49 -3.38 -3.26
C SER A 143 10.43 -2.53 -2.41
N SER A 144 9.91 -2.03 -1.28
CA SER A 144 10.74 -1.37 -0.27
C SER A 144 11.75 -2.30 0.38
N LEU A 145 11.48 -3.61 0.42
CA LEU A 145 12.42 -4.59 0.98
C LEU A 145 13.72 -4.68 0.17
N ALA A 146 13.60 -4.71 -1.16
CA ALA A 146 14.76 -4.71 -2.05
C ALA A 146 15.68 -3.50 -1.78
N TRP A 147 15.09 -2.32 -1.49
CA TRP A 147 15.83 -1.13 -1.10
C TRP A 147 16.52 -1.27 0.25
N ARG A 148 15.83 -1.83 1.25
CA ARG A 148 16.39 -2.06 2.60
C ARG A 148 17.53 -3.09 2.58
N ALA A 149 17.42 -4.10 1.75
CA ALA A 149 18.45 -5.11 1.52
C ALA A 149 19.70 -4.57 0.80
N GLY A 150 19.69 -3.30 0.38
CA GLY A 150 20.82 -2.68 -0.32
C GLY A 150 20.85 -3.03 -1.81
N PHE A 151 19.70 -3.06 -2.46
CA PHE A 151 19.56 -3.24 -3.91
C PHE A 151 20.31 -2.13 -4.66
N GLY A 152 21.55 -2.37 -4.93
CA GLY A 152 22.59 -1.47 -5.44
C GLY A 152 23.97 -2.00 -5.05
N LYS A 153 24.03 -2.80 -3.99
CA LYS A 153 25.17 -3.61 -3.63
C LYS A 153 24.86 -5.03 -4.07
N ARG A 154 25.37 -5.44 -5.23
CA ARG A 154 25.34 -6.77 -5.87
C ARG A 154 24.65 -7.88 -5.04
N VAL A 155 23.46 -8.29 -5.44
CA VAL A 155 22.91 -9.60 -5.11
C VAL A 155 23.34 -10.54 -6.25
N HIS A 156 24.19 -11.54 -5.95
CA HIS A 156 24.58 -12.64 -6.85
C HIS A 156 25.11 -12.27 -8.26
N GLY A 157 25.97 -11.25 -8.39
CA GLY A 157 26.81 -11.07 -9.59
C GLY A 157 26.11 -10.64 -10.88
N LYS A 158 24.78 -10.58 -10.94
CA LYS A 158 24.05 -10.11 -12.11
C LYS A 158 23.27 -8.83 -11.75
N ARG A 159 23.60 -7.70 -12.42
CA ARG A 159 22.71 -6.54 -12.44
C ARG A 159 21.41 -6.98 -13.11
N PRO A 160 20.22 -6.60 -12.57
CA PRO A 160 19.00 -6.63 -13.38
C PRO A 160 19.27 -5.74 -14.60
N SER A 161 18.99 -6.25 -15.79
CA SER A 161 19.22 -5.58 -17.07
C SER A 161 18.50 -4.25 -17.26
N GLU A 162 17.73 -3.80 -16.27
CA GLU A 162 16.91 -2.59 -16.33
C GLU A 162 16.96 -1.84 -14.98
N GLU A 163 18.04 -1.09 -14.73
CA GLU A 163 18.09 -0.10 -13.67
C GLU A 163 17.15 1.09 -14.01
N PRO A 164 16.47 1.67 -13.00
CA PRO A 164 15.80 2.97 -13.19
C PRO A 164 16.82 4.01 -13.67
N ARG A 165 16.45 4.74 -14.72
CA ARG A 165 17.32 5.66 -15.47
C ARG A 165 17.87 6.85 -14.70
N SER A 166 17.52 7.10 -13.44
CA SER A 166 18.09 8.21 -12.65
C SER A 166 19.12 7.71 -11.65
N GLY A 167 20.36 8.06 -11.83
CA GLY A 167 21.52 7.68 -11.00
C GLY A 167 21.52 8.25 -9.57
N LYS A 168 20.48 8.94 -9.14
CA LYS A 168 20.21 9.37 -7.77
C LYS A 168 18.74 9.14 -7.48
N ARG A 169 18.42 7.98 -6.89
CA ARG A 169 17.08 7.79 -6.40
C ARG A 169 16.87 8.64 -5.15
N PRO A 170 15.80 9.47 -5.09
CA PRO A 170 15.47 10.19 -3.87
C PRO A 170 15.30 9.19 -2.73
N ALA A 171 15.66 9.59 -1.51
CA ALA A 171 15.39 8.80 -0.31
C ALA A 171 13.87 8.72 -0.12
N LEU A 172 13.25 7.76 -0.84
CA LEU A 172 11.79 7.62 -0.88
C LEU A 172 11.24 7.13 0.45
N LEU A 173 12.03 6.32 1.16
CA LEU A 173 11.60 5.67 2.38
C LEU A 173 11.90 6.52 3.62
N ALA A 174 10.86 6.77 4.40
CA ALA A 174 10.97 7.39 5.71
C ALA A 174 11.32 6.36 6.80
N LYS A 175 11.87 6.83 7.92
CA LYS A 175 12.02 6.02 9.13
C LYS A 175 10.64 5.63 9.67
N TRP A 176 10.54 4.40 10.18
CA TRP A 176 9.33 3.94 10.84
C TRP A 176 9.15 4.61 12.20
N PRO A 177 7.92 4.84 12.66
CA PRO A 177 7.65 5.32 14.02
C PRO A 177 7.96 4.27 15.09
N VAL A 178 8.21 3.03 14.69
CA VAL A 178 8.59 1.91 15.54
C VAL A 178 9.96 1.38 15.16
N ALA A 179 10.64 0.68 16.06
CA ALA A 179 11.93 0.08 15.78
C ALA A 179 11.81 -1.00 14.70
N CYS A 180 12.61 -0.90 13.64
CA CYS A 180 12.72 -1.96 12.64
C CYS A 180 13.50 -3.14 13.27
N PRO A 181 12.96 -4.37 13.24
CA PRO A 181 13.69 -5.55 13.70
C PRO A 181 15.00 -5.73 12.95
N ARG A 182 16.06 -6.14 13.66
CA ARG A 182 17.38 -6.37 13.03
C ARG A 182 17.37 -7.50 12.03
N ASP A 183 16.53 -8.50 12.26
CA ASP A 183 16.30 -9.69 11.42
C ASP A 183 15.14 -9.49 10.44
N TRP A 184 14.94 -8.24 9.96
CA TRP A 184 13.75 -7.90 9.18
C TRP A 184 13.61 -8.72 7.89
N ILE A 185 14.69 -8.92 7.15
CA ILE A 185 14.68 -9.67 5.89
C ILE A 185 14.26 -11.11 6.15
N GLU A 186 14.82 -11.74 7.16
CA GLU A 186 14.50 -13.11 7.58
C GLU A 186 13.03 -13.22 7.99
N ARG A 187 12.54 -12.26 8.76
CA ARG A 187 11.12 -12.19 9.16
C ARG A 187 10.18 -12.07 7.98
N VAL A 188 10.53 -11.25 6.98
CA VAL A 188 9.72 -11.12 5.77
C VAL A 188 9.70 -12.43 4.99
N ASN A 189 10.81 -13.15 4.90
CA ASN A 189 10.89 -14.44 4.20
C ASN A 189 10.24 -15.59 5.00
N ALA A 190 10.19 -15.51 6.32
CA ALA A 190 9.54 -16.53 7.14
C ALA A 190 8.01 -16.59 6.85
N PRO A 191 7.37 -17.78 6.81
CA PRO A 191 5.95 -17.90 6.60
C PRO A 191 5.13 -17.09 7.62
N GLN A 192 4.08 -16.43 7.16
CA GLN A 192 3.06 -15.84 8.04
C GLN A 192 2.01 -16.89 8.38
N THR A 193 1.50 -16.86 9.59
CA THR A 193 0.39 -17.74 9.97
C THR A 193 -0.88 -17.37 9.17
N PRO A 194 -1.79 -18.33 8.94
CA PRO A 194 -3.08 -18.03 8.32
C PRO A 194 -3.86 -16.94 9.07
N ALA A 195 -3.77 -16.90 10.41
CA ALA A 195 -4.44 -15.91 11.24
C ALA A 195 -3.89 -14.49 10.99
N GLU A 196 -2.55 -14.30 10.94
CA GLU A 196 -1.92 -13.01 10.61
C GLU A 196 -2.38 -12.50 9.24
N VAL A 197 -2.38 -13.38 8.24
CA VAL A 197 -2.80 -13.01 6.87
C VAL A 197 -4.28 -12.65 6.82
N LEU A 198 -5.14 -13.42 7.49
CA LEU A 198 -6.58 -13.16 7.53
C LEU A 198 -6.91 -11.85 8.23
N ALA A 199 -6.22 -11.52 9.33
CA ALA A 199 -6.42 -10.28 10.06
C ALA A 199 -6.15 -9.05 9.17
N VAL A 200 -5.01 -9.01 8.46
CA VAL A 200 -4.70 -7.91 7.52
C VAL A 200 -5.69 -7.89 6.35
N ARG A 201 -6.04 -9.05 5.78
CA ARG A 201 -7.03 -9.14 4.69
C ARG A 201 -8.40 -8.66 5.11
N HIS A 202 -8.83 -8.92 6.34
CA HIS A 202 -10.09 -8.40 6.87
C HIS A 202 -10.09 -6.87 6.81
N SER A 203 -9.03 -6.20 7.28
CA SER A 203 -8.90 -4.74 7.20
C SER A 203 -8.86 -4.23 5.76
N ILE A 204 -8.18 -4.94 4.84
CA ILE A 204 -8.20 -4.63 3.40
C ILE A 204 -9.61 -4.66 2.82
N ASP A 205 -10.38 -5.68 3.16
CA ASP A 205 -11.71 -5.90 2.58
C ASP A 205 -12.77 -4.99 3.18
N ARG A 206 -12.59 -4.59 4.43
CA ARG A 206 -13.56 -3.78 5.19
C ARG A 206 -13.21 -2.29 5.24
N GLY A 207 -11.93 -1.93 5.07
CA GLY A 207 -11.43 -0.60 5.42
C GLY A 207 -11.38 -0.38 6.94
N ALA A 208 -11.36 -1.46 7.72
CA ALA A 208 -11.39 -1.41 9.18
C ALA A 208 -10.01 -1.04 9.74
N PRO A 209 -9.94 -0.26 10.84
CA PRO A 209 -8.68 -0.02 11.55
C PRO A 209 -8.00 -1.33 11.93
N TYR A 210 -6.67 -1.37 11.81
CA TYR A 210 -5.83 -2.52 12.16
C TYR A 210 -4.96 -2.18 13.36
N GLY A 211 -5.34 -2.66 14.51
CA GLY A 211 -4.72 -2.42 15.80
C GLY A 211 -5.35 -3.31 16.87
N ASP A 212 -5.05 -3.05 18.13
CA ASP A 212 -5.78 -3.72 19.20
C ASP A 212 -7.28 -3.36 19.19
N LYS A 213 -8.08 -4.09 19.98
CA LYS A 213 -9.54 -3.92 19.97
C LYS A 213 -9.97 -2.53 20.44
N SER A 214 -9.30 -1.97 21.46
CA SER A 214 -9.63 -0.67 22.04
C SER A 214 -9.27 0.45 21.08
N TRP A 215 -8.06 0.45 20.55
CA TRP A 215 -7.59 1.41 19.56
C TRP A 215 -8.43 1.36 18.28
N SER A 216 -8.74 0.16 17.79
CA SER A 216 -9.55 -0.03 16.58
C SER A 216 -10.97 0.52 16.76
N ALA A 217 -11.60 0.31 17.91
CA ALA A 217 -12.93 0.83 18.20
C ALA A 217 -12.91 2.36 18.31
N GLN A 218 -11.96 2.94 19.05
CA GLN A 218 -11.79 4.38 19.18
C GLN A 218 -11.51 5.04 17.83
N THR A 219 -10.54 4.54 17.10
CA THR A 219 -10.17 5.04 15.77
C THR A 219 -11.33 4.95 14.78
N ALA A 220 -12.15 3.90 14.86
CA ALA A 220 -13.33 3.80 14.01
C ALA A 220 -14.34 4.89 14.29
N VAL A 221 -14.57 5.25 15.55
CA VAL A 221 -15.45 6.36 15.93
C VAL A 221 -14.88 7.70 15.46
N GLU A 222 -13.61 7.98 15.77
CA GLU A 222 -12.93 9.23 15.40
C GLU A 222 -12.91 9.48 13.89
N LEU A 223 -12.83 8.42 13.09
CA LEU A 223 -12.70 8.49 11.63
C LEU A 223 -14.01 8.19 10.87
N GLY A 224 -15.13 7.95 11.58
CA GLY A 224 -16.42 7.60 10.97
C GLY A 224 -16.38 6.25 10.22
N LEU A 225 -15.63 5.28 10.74
CA LEU A 225 -15.42 3.95 10.15
C LEU A 225 -16.17 2.83 10.89
N GLU A 226 -17.11 3.12 11.78
CA GLU A 226 -17.82 2.12 12.62
C GLU A 226 -18.51 1.05 11.78
N SER A 227 -18.98 1.44 10.58
CA SER A 227 -19.56 0.48 9.62
C SER A 227 -18.58 -0.59 9.15
N ALA A 228 -17.27 -0.30 9.18
CA ALA A 228 -16.23 -1.24 8.79
C ALA A 228 -16.03 -2.36 9.83
N LEU A 229 -16.37 -2.11 11.10
CA LEU A 229 -16.27 -3.09 12.18
C LEU A 229 -17.49 -4.03 12.26
N ARG A 230 -18.61 -3.67 11.64
CA ARG A 230 -19.84 -4.48 11.69
C ARG A 230 -19.72 -5.73 10.80
N PRO A 231 -20.28 -6.89 11.20
CA PRO A 231 -20.35 -8.06 10.32
C PRO A 231 -21.03 -7.73 8.98
N ARG A 232 -20.64 -8.41 7.90
CA ARG A 232 -21.38 -8.34 6.63
C ARG A 232 -22.68 -9.12 6.76
N GLY A 233 -23.77 -8.55 6.30
CA GLY A 233 -25.06 -9.18 6.21
C GLY A 233 -26.21 -8.23 6.46
N ARG A 234 -27.42 -8.67 6.11
CA ARG A 234 -28.65 -7.96 6.49
C ARG A 234 -28.79 -8.08 8.02
N PRO A 235 -29.09 -7.00 8.76
CA PRO A 235 -29.39 -7.11 10.20
C PRO A 235 -30.44 -8.19 10.41
N LYS A 236 -30.22 -9.12 11.36
CA LYS A 236 -31.27 -10.04 11.76
C LYS A 236 -32.49 -9.21 12.18
N LYS A 237 -33.67 -9.50 11.60
CA LYS A 237 -34.91 -8.95 12.11
C LYS A 237 -34.99 -9.35 13.58
N THR A 238 -34.95 -8.39 14.49
CA THR A 238 -35.40 -8.60 15.87
C THR A 238 -36.88 -8.87 15.77
N GLU A 239 -37.28 -10.11 16.03
CA GLU A 239 -38.68 -10.43 16.31
C GLU A 239 -39.08 -9.59 17.53
N LYS A 240 -40.12 -8.77 17.34
CA LYS A 240 -40.80 -8.05 18.43
C LYS A 240 -41.76 -8.98 19.13
#